data_872c8276b4b264f69b85f391d2a8bfab
#
_entry.id   872c8276b4b264f69b85f391d2a8bfab
#
_cell.length_a   1.000
_cell.length_b   1.000
_cell.length_c   1.000
_cell.angle_alpha   90.00
_cell.angle_beta   90.00
_cell.angle_gamma   90.00
#
_symmetry.space_group_name_H-M   'P 1'
#
loop_
_entity.id
_entity.type
_entity.pdbx_description
1 polymer ?
#
loop_
_entity_poly.entity_id
_entity_poly.type
_entity_poly.pdbx_seq_one_letter_code
_entity_poly.pdbx_strand_id
1 'polypeptide(L)'
;MYRRKLKIPKLTSKQVGLRYGFRSGLEESIANELEKNRVAYEFEKTKLKYTKPQKIHTYTPDFHLIKKRIFIETKGLFTTQDRQKMKLIREQHTNIDIRFIFSNSRARISKKSKTTYGMWCDR
;
A
#
# COMPACT_ATOMS: atom_id res chain seq x y z
N MET A 1 -2.39 -24.11 -1.76
CA MET A 1 -2.36 -22.98 -0.88
C MET A 1 -3.10 -21.81 -1.44
N TYR A 2 -2.60 -20.62 -1.27
CA TYR A 2 -3.32 -19.47 -1.79
C TYR A 2 -3.52 -19.48 -3.30
N ARG A 3 -2.75 -20.26 -4.02
CA ARG A 3 -2.97 -20.46 -5.46
C ARG A 3 -4.36 -20.92 -5.83
N ARG A 4 -5.10 -21.56 -4.92
CA ARG A 4 -6.49 -21.93 -5.17
C ARG A 4 -7.38 -20.73 -5.38
N LYS A 5 -6.97 -19.60 -4.89
CA LYS A 5 -7.68 -18.34 -5.11
C LYS A 5 -7.65 -17.92 -6.56
N LEU A 6 -6.75 -18.49 -7.34
CA LEU A 6 -6.65 -18.18 -8.75
C LEU A 6 -7.81 -18.75 -9.56
N LYS A 7 -8.65 -19.62 -8.96
CA LYS A 7 -9.89 -20.09 -9.57
C LYS A 7 -11.03 -19.11 -9.38
N ILE A 8 -10.70 -17.83 -9.39
CA ILE A 8 -11.69 -16.79 -9.27
C ILE A 8 -12.43 -16.65 -10.59
N PRO A 9 -13.78 -16.62 -10.57
CA PRO A 9 -14.55 -16.36 -11.78
C PRO A 9 -14.19 -14.99 -12.33
N LYS A 10 -14.37 -14.80 -13.63
CA LYS A 10 -14.15 -13.49 -14.23
C LYS A 10 -15.18 -12.52 -13.70
N LEU A 11 -14.75 -11.65 -12.84
CA LEU A 11 -15.57 -10.61 -12.24
C LEU A 11 -15.06 -9.24 -12.71
N THR A 12 -15.93 -8.24 -12.66
CA THR A 12 -15.49 -6.86 -12.88
C THR A 12 -14.57 -6.44 -11.73
N SER A 13 -13.76 -5.42 -11.94
CA SER A 13 -12.88 -4.88 -10.90
C SER A 13 -13.64 -4.53 -9.63
N LYS A 14 -14.85 -3.96 -9.79
CA LYS A 14 -15.67 -3.63 -8.64
C LYS A 14 -16.16 -4.87 -7.90
N GLN A 15 -16.56 -5.90 -8.62
CA GLN A 15 -17.03 -7.16 -8.01
C GLN A 15 -15.90 -7.87 -7.29
N VAL A 16 -14.71 -7.90 -7.88
CA VAL A 16 -13.54 -8.48 -7.23
C VAL A 16 -13.20 -7.71 -5.96
N GLY A 17 -13.20 -6.38 -6.03
CA GLY A 17 -12.97 -5.53 -4.88
C GLY A 17 -13.94 -5.82 -3.74
N LEU A 18 -15.23 -5.91 -4.04
CA LEU A 18 -16.23 -6.24 -3.03
C LEU A 18 -16.00 -7.62 -2.42
N ARG A 19 -15.64 -8.60 -3.23
CA ARG A 19 -15.43 -9.97 -2.78
C ARG A 19 -14.23 -10.11 -1.84
N TYR A 20 -13.14 -9.39 -2.12
CA TYR A 20 -11.89 -9.50 -1.37
C TYR A 20 -11.60 -8.30 -0.48
N GLY A 21 -12.51 -7.34 -0.42
CA GLY A 21 -12.31 -6.14 0.38
C GLY A 21 -11.42 -5.10 -0.27
N PHE A 22 -11.07 -5.26 -1.53
CA PHE A 22 -10.28 -4.28 -2.26
C PHE A 22 -11.15 -3.07 -2.59
N ARG A 23 -10.63 -1.87 -2.31
CA ARG A 23 -11.37 -0.62 -2.52
C ARG A 23 -11.09 0.03 -3.86
N SER A 24 -10.10 -0.45 -4.60
CA SER A 24 -9.70 0.15 -5.85
C SER A 24 -9.21 -0.88 -6.85
N GLY A 25 -9.23 -0.51 -8.13
CA GLY A 25 -8.66 -1.33 -9.18
C GLY A 25 -7.15 -1.51 -9.02
N LEU A 26 -6.48 -0.52 -8.43
CA LEU A 26 -5.04 -0.62 -8.17
C LEU A 26 -4.75 -1.73 -7.15
N GLU A 27 -5.49 -1.78 -6.05
CA GLU A 27 -5.33 -2.82 -5.04
C GLU A 27 -5.57 -4.20 -5.64
N GLU A 28 -6.62 -4.33 -6.43
CA GLU A 28 -6.93 -5.57 -7.13
C GLU A 28 -5.79 -5.98 -8.06
N SER A 29 -5.27 -5.04 -8.84
CA SER A 29 -4.18 -5.31 -9.78
C SER A 29 -2.94 -5.80 -9.05
N ILE A 30 -2.61 -5.22 -7.91
CA ILE A 30 -1.47 -5.64 -7.11
C ILE A 30 -1.70 -7.03 -6.54
N ALA A 31 -2.89 -7.29 -6.01
CA ALA A 31 -3.23 -8.61 -5.48
C ALA A 31 -3.09 -9.68 -6.56
N ASN A 32 -3.60 -9.39 -7.77
CA ASN A 32 -3.48 -10.32 -8.89
C ASN A 32 -2.03 -10.59 -9.26
N GLU A 33 -1.18 -9.56 -9.28
CA GLU A 33 0.24 -9.73 -9.56
C GLU A 33 0.93 -10.56 -8.49
N LEU A 34 0.61 -10.33 -7.21
CA LEU A 34 1.18 -11.12 -6.12
C LEU A 34 0.79 -12.58 -6.22
N GLU A 35 -0.48 -12.86 -6.52
CA GLU A 35 -0.96 -14.23 -6.69
C GLU A 35 -0.34 -14.89 -7.90
N LYS A 36 -0.21 -14.17 -9.01
CA LYS A 36 0.43 -14.65 -10.23
C LYS A 36 1.88 -15.05 -9.99
N ASN A 37 2.60 -14.30 -9.17
CA ASN A 37 3.99 -14.55 -8.85
C ASN A 37 4.16 -15.44 -7.62
N ARG A 38 3.07 -15.94 -7.06
CA ARG A 38 3.05 -16.83 -5.91
C ARG A 38 3.71 -16.23 -4.68
N VAL A 39 3.51 -14.94 -4.47
CA VAL A 39 4.00 -14.23 -3.30
C VAL A 39 2.93 -14.25 -2.23
N ALA A 40 3.24 -14.82 -1.07
CA ALA A 40 2.31 -14.84 0.05
C ALA A 40 2.15 -13.42 0.60
N TYR A 41 0.92 -13.00 0.82
CA TYR A 41 0.61 -11.69 1.35
C TYR A 41 -0.62 -11.73 2.25
N GLU A 42 -0.74 -10.72 3.07
CA GLU A 42 -1.96 -10.41 3.83
C GLU A 42 -2.48 -9.07 3.34
N PHE A 43 -3.78 -8.94 3.23
CA PHE A 43 -4.41 -7.69 2.81
C PHE A 43 -5.11 -7.05 4.00
N GLU A 44 -4.69 -5.83 4.37
CA GLU A 44 -5.32 -5.01 5.42
C GLU A 44 -5.45 -5.71 6.78
N LYS A 45 -4.57 -6.63 7.10
CA LYS A 45 -4.57 -7.31 8.40
C LYS A 45 -3.55 -6.75 9.37
N THR A 46 -2.37 -6.40 8.86
CA THR A 46 -1.30 -5.87 9.71
C THR A 46 -1.66 -4.47 10.19
N LYS A 47 -1.46 -4.22 11.47
CA LYS A 47 -1.71 -2.91 12.08
C LYS A 47 -0.45 -2.41 12.75
N LEU A 48 0.01 -1.23 12.35
CA LEU A 48 1.17 -0.59 12.92
C LEU A 48 0.74 0.66 13.67
N LYS A 49 1.06 0.71 14.95
CA LYS A 49 0.75 1.88 15.77
C LYS A 49 1.80 2.96 15.54
N TYR A 50 1.37 4.19 15.48
CA TYR A 50 2.27 5.33 15.40
C TYR A 50 1.69 6.48 16.23
N THR A 51 2.54 7.35 16.70
CA THR A 51 2.12 8.47 17.54
C THR A 51 2.19 9.76 16.74
N LYS A 52 1.06 10.41 16.59
CA LYS A 52 1.01 11.82 16.24
C LYS A 52 1.17 12.62 17.53
N PRO A 53 1.58 13.88 17.47
CA PRO A 53 1.59 14.68 18.68
C PRO A 53 0.24 14.56 19.40
N GLN A 54 0.27 14.07 20.63
CA GLN A 54 -0.87 13.90 21.54
C GLN A 54 -1.78 12.71 21.29
N LYS A 55 -1.56 11.84 20.27
CA LYS A 55 -2.42 10.67 20.05
C LYS A 55 -1.68 9.49 19.45
N ILE A 56 -2.09 8.31 19.84
CA ILE A 56 -1.66 7.07 19.19
C ILE A 56 -2.65 6.75 18.08
N HIS A 57 -2.13 6.53 16.89
CA HIS A 57 -2.92 6.13 15.72
C HIS A 57 -2.45 4.78 15.23
N THR A 58 -3.27 4.13 14.42
CA THR A 58 -2.93 2.85 13.82
C THR A 58 -2.81 3.03 12.31
N TYR A 59 -1.75 2.48 11.73
CA TYR A 59 -1.56 2.41 10.30
C TYR A 59 -1.65 0.95 9.86
N THR A 60 -2.48 0.69 8.87
CA THR A 60 -2.64 -0.63 8.30
C THR A 60 -2.13 -0.60 6.87
N PRO A 61 -0.95 -1.18 6.59
CA PRO A 61 -0.46 -1.29 5.21
C PRO A 61 -1.43 -2.11 4.37
N ASP A 62 -1.52 -1.80 3.08
CA ASP A 62 -2.40 -2.54 2.19
C ASP A 62 -1.96 -4.00 2.09
N PHE A 63 -0.68 -4.24 1.88
CA PHE A 63 -0.17 -5.60 1.76
C PHE A 63 1.05 -5.81 2.64
N HIS A 64 1.15 -7.02 3.18
CA HIS A 64 2.31 -7.49 3.92
C HIS A 64 2.86 -8.71 3.19
N LEU A 65 4.05 -8.58 2.61
CA LEU A 65 4.74 -9.69 1.96
C LEU A 65 5.48 -10.47 3.04
N ILE A 66 4.84 -11.49 3.57
CA ILE A 66 5.20 -12.15 4.81
C ILE A 66 6.64 -12.65 4.83
N LYS A 67 7.06 -13.36 3.78
CA LYS A 67 8.40 -13.94 3.72
C LYS A 67 9.50 -12.91 3.51
N LYS A 68 9.19 -11.85 2.77
CA LYS A 68 10.17 -10.80 2.45
C LYS A 68 10.19 -9.69 3.49
N ARG A 69 9.22 -9.66 4.39
CA ARG A 69 9.06 -8.62 5.41
C ARG A 69 8.97 -7.22 4.82
N ILE A 70 8.25 -7.11 3.71
CA ILE A 70 8.02 -5.84 3.03
C ILE A 70 6.55 -5.49 3.14
N PHE A 71 6.26 -4.24 3.44
CA PHE A 71 4.90 -3.70 3.40
C PHE A 71 4.73 -2.92 2.11
N ILE A 72 3.61 -3.10 1.46
CA ILE A 72 3.25 -2.37 0.24
C ILE A 72 2.08 -1.46 0.53
N GLU A 73 2.23 -0.21 0.16
CA GLU A 73 1.18 0.79 0.22
C GLU A 73 0.85 1.24 -1.20
N THR A 74 -0.42 1.22 -1.55
CA THR A 74 -0.86 1.65 -2.88
C THR A 74 -1.54 3.01 -2.76
N LYS A 75 -1.19 3.93 -3.64
CA LYS A 75 -1.74 5.29 -3.63
C LYS A 75 -2.07 5.78 -5.03
N GLY A 76 -3.29 6.28 -5.20
CA GLY A 76 -3.62 7.08 -6.38
C GLY A 76 -3.19 8.52 -6.15
N LEU A 77 -3.63 9.12 -5.05
CA LEU A 77 -3.28 10.47 -4.65
C LEU A 77 -2.44 10.42 -3.38
N PHE A 78 -1.32 11.14 -3.37
CA PHE A 78 -0.40 11.16 -2.23
C PHE A 78 -0.40 12.55 -1.62
N THR A 79 -1.30 12.77 -0.67
CA THR A 79 -1.54 14.09 -0.08
C THR A 79 -0.45 14.48 0.90
N THR A 80 -0.47 15.77 1.30
CA THR A 80 0.40 16.26 2.36
C THR A 80 0.19 15.48 3.66
N GLN A 81 -1.06 15.18 3.98
CA GLN A 81 -1.38 14.40 5.18
C GLN A 81 -0.80 12.99 5.09
N ASP A 82 -0.92 12.35 3.93
CA ASP A 82 -0.33 11.04 3.71
C ASP A 82 1.18 11.07 3.93
N ARG A 83 1.85 12.07 3.38
CA ARG A 83 3.31 12.20 3.50
C ARG A 83 3.74 12.44 4.95
N GLN A 84 3.02 13.27 5.69
CA GLN A 84 3.31 13.50 7.10
C GLN A 84 3.14 12.24 7.92
N LYS A 85 2.06 11.50 7.67
CA LYS A 85 1.81 10.22 8.32
C LYS A 85 2.93 9.23 8.06
N MET A 86 3.32 9.06 6.80
CA MET A 86 4.36 8.11 6.43
C MET A 86 5.72 8.51 6.99
N LYS A 87 5.99 9.79 7.09
CA LYS A 87 7.20 10.27 7.72
C LYS A 87 7.26 9.88 9.19
N LEU A 88 6.16 10.05 9.92
CA LEU A 88 6.08 9.66 11.33
C LEU A 88 6.25 8.15 11.51
N ILE A 89 5.58 7.36 10.67
CA ILE A 89 5.69 5.91 10.73
C ILE A 89 7.13 5.47 10.48
N ARG A 90 7.77 6.04 9.48
CA ARG A 90 9.16 5.74 9.15
C ARG A 90 10.11 6.08 10.30
N GLU A 91 9.89 7.19 10.96
CA GLU A 91 10.70 7.61 12.10
C GLU A 91 10.49 6.71 13.33
N GLN A 92 9.27 6.22 13.51
CA GLN A 92 8.91 5.44 14.69
C GLN A 92 9.08 3.93 14.50
N HIS A 93 9.17 3.47 13.26
CA HIS A 93 9.36 2.06 12.90
C HIS A 93 10.56 1.93 11.97
N THR A 94 11.74 2.10 12.49
CA THR A 94 12.98 2.14 11.68
C THR A 94 13.37 0.81 11.08
N ASN A 95 12.80 -0.30 11.58
CA ASN A 95 13.15 -1.64 11.13
C ASN A 95 12.19 -2.20 10.08
N ILE A 96 11.24 -1.40 9.60
CA ILE A 96 10.28 -1.87 8.60
C ILE A 96 10.63 -1.32 7.22
N ASP A 97 10.27 -2.08 6.20
CA ASP A 97 10.46 -1.70 4.80
C ASP A 97 9.08 -1.48 4.19
N ILE A 98 8.74 -0.22 3.96
CA ILE A 98 7.48 0.17 3.33
C ILE A 98 7.79 0.67 1.94
N ARG A 99 7.15 0.09 0.95
CA ARG A 99 7.31 0.49 -0.46
C ARG A 99 5.98 0.92 -1.02
N PHE A 100 6.00 1.97 -1.82
CA PHE A 100 4.80 2.53 -2.42
C PHE A 100 4.66 2.10 -3.86
N ILE A 101 3.43 1.84 -4.25
CA ILE A 101 3.07 1.67 -5.65
C ILE A 101 2.02 2.72 -5.95
N PHE A 102 2.33 3.62 -6.86
CA PHE A 102 1.46 4.72 -7.25
C PHE A 102 0.79 4.43 -8.58
N SER A 103 -0.43 4.93 -8.74
CA SER A 103 -1.06 4.95 -10.07
C SER A 103 -0.20 5.77 -11.04
N ASN A 104 0.44 6.85 -10.54
CA ASN A 104 1.36 7.66 -11.32
C ASN A 104 2.46 8.20 -10.41
N SER A 105 3.61 7.49 -10.38
CA SER A 105 4.76 7.87 -9.57
C SER A 105 5.42 9.17 -10.04
N ARG A 106 5.12 9.61 -11.25
CA ARG A 106 5.65 10.85 -11.83
C ARG A 106 4.83 12.08 -11.47
N ALA A 107 3.66 11.90 -10.82
CA ALA A 107 2.87 13.03 -10.37
C ALA A 107 3.66 13.84 -9.34
N ARG A 108 3.54 15.16 -9.41
CA ARG A 108 4.23 16.05 -8.48
C ARG A 108 3.47 16.14 -7.17
N ILE A 109 4.19 16.32 -6.07
CA ILE A 109 3.57 16.40 -4.75
C ILE A 109 2.74 17.68 -4.58
N SER A 110 3.03 18.71 -5.35
CA SER A 110 2.24 19.95 -5.42
C SER A 110 2.50 20.67 -6.73
N LYS A 111 1.66 21.65 -7.04
CA LYS A 111 1.81 22.44 -8.27
C LYS A 111 3.13 23.22 -8.31
N LYS A 112 3.62 23.64 -7.15
CA LYS A 112 4.85 24.45 -7.04
C LYS A 112 6.11 23.64 -6.91
N SER A 113 5.99 22.34 -6.68
CA SER A 113 7.15 21.48 -6.44
C SER A 113 7.50 20.70 -7.71
N LYS A 114 8.80 20.51 -7.92
CA LYS A 114 9.30 19.60 -8.96
C LYS A 114 9.44 18.17 -8.45
N THR A 115 9.26 17.97 -7.14
CA THR A 115 9.36 16.63 -6.54
C THR A 115 8.16 15.80 -6.91
N THR A 116 8.42 14.63 -7.48
CA THR A 116 7.37 13.65 -7.78
C THR A 116 7.12 12.74 -6.59
N TYR A 117 6.04 11.97 -6.64
CA TYR A 117 5.73 10.98 -5.62
C TYR A 117 6.88 9.98 -5.45
N GLY A 118 7.39 9.45 -6.55
CA GLY A 118 8.52 8.52 -6.52
C GLY A 118 9.77 9.14 -5.91
N MET A 119 10.09 10.36 -6.32
CA MET A 119 11.25 11.07 -5.78
C MET A 119 11.14 11.32 -4.27
N TRP A 120 9.94 11.63 -3.80
CA TRP A 120 9.70 11.83 -2.37
C TRP A 120 9.99 10.54 -1.58
N CYS A 121 9.59 9.39 -2.10
CA CYS A 121 9.82 8.11 -1.44
C CYS A 121 11.30 7.71 -1.44
N ASP A 122 12.08 8.17 -2.41
CA ASP A 122 13.49 7.84 -2.53
C ASP A 122 14.39 8.64 -1.57
N ARG A 123 13.85 9.60 -0.87
CA ARG A 123 14.59 10.35 0.15
C ARG A 123 14.66 9.55 1.47
#